data_f8c723f43a2e6a567168ef7eeeddae7d
#
_entry.id   f8c723f43a2e6a567168ef7eeeddae7d
#
_cell.length_a   1.000
_cell.length_b   1.000
_cell.length_c   1.000
_cell.angle_alpha   90.00
_cell.angle_beta   90.00
_cell.angle_gamma   90.00
#
_symmetry.space_group_name_H-M   'P 1'
#
loop_
_entity.id
_entity.type
_entity.pdbx_description
1 polymer ?
#
loop_
_entity_poly.entity_id
_entity_poly.type
_entity_poly.pdbx_seq_one_letter_code
_entity_poly.pdbx_strand_id
1 'polypeptide(L)'
;ITFEEAVFGCEKELDLVLKDPCEDCHGTGAKPGTSPETCPKCGGKGQVVYTSQSFFGTVQNVQTCPNCGGSGKIVKEKCPKCAGTGYTSSRKKIKVTIPAGIDNGQSVRIREKGEPGVNGGPRGDLLVEVNVSRHPIFQRQDMHIFSTVAISFAVATLGGDVKIPTVDGDVLYTVKPGTKTDTKVRLKGKGVPSLRNTQVRGDHYVTLVIQT
;
A
#
# COMPACT_ATOMS: atom_id res chain seq x y z
N ILE A 1 1.99 8.58 6.22
CA ILE A 1 3.24 8.62 6.97
C ILE A 1 3.95 9.96 6.78
N THR A 2 4.86 10.32 7.68
CA THR A 2 5.69 11.51 7.53
C THR A 2 6.80 11.28 6.50
N PHE A 3 7.46 12.37 6.10
CA PHE A 3 8.58 12.32 5.18
C PHE A 3 9.76 11.51 5.76
N GLU A 4 10.06 11.73 7.04
CA GLU A 4 11.14 11.04 7.75
C GLU A 4 10.82 9.54 7.90
N GLU A 5 9.58 9.20 8.21
CA GLU A 5 9.13 7.81 8.26
C GLU A 5 9.27 7.11 6.91
N ALA A 6 9.07 7.83 5.78
CA ALA A 6 9.30 7.29 4.46
C ALA A 6 10.78 7.09 4.16
N VAL A 7 11.66 7.97 4.67
CA VAL A 7 13.12 7.87 4.47
C VAL A 7 13.71 6.73 5.29
N PHE A 8 13.35 6.62 6.57
CA PHE A 8 13.96 5.65 7.49
C PHE A 8 13.20 4.33 7.61
N GLY A 9 11.98 4.29 7.10
CA GLY A 9 11.05 3.20 7.34
C GLY A 9 10.39 3.31 8.71
N CYS A 10 9.25 2.65 8.85
CA CYS A 10 8.52 2.62 10.12
C CYS A 10 7.64 1.39 10.23
N GLU A 11 7.12 1.14 11.41
CA GLU A 11 6.06 0.17 11.64
C GLU A 11 4.76 0.89 11.97
N LYS A 12 3.68 0.50 11.32
CA LYS A 12 2.33 1.02 11.58
C LYS A 12 1.40 -0.13 11.93
N GLU A 13 0.48 0.14 12.82
CA GLU A 13 -0.58 -0.79 13.19
C GLU A 13 -1.87 -0.34 12.51
N LEU A 14 -2.44 -1.23 11.69
CA LEU A 14 -3.70 -0.99 10.99
C LEU A 14 -4.82 -1.76 11.69
N ASP A 15 -5.91 -1.07 12.02
CA ASP A 15 -7.12 -1.67 12.57
C ASP A 15 -8.12 -1.87 11.42
N LEU A 16 -8.29 -3.12 11.00
CA LEU A 16 -9.07 -3.49 9.83
C LEU A 16 -10.19 -4.45 10.22
N VAL A 17 -11.32 -4.31 9.53
CA VAL A 17 -12.40 -5.29 9.61
C VAL A 17 -12.24 -6.26 8.44
N LEU A 18 -11.87 -7.49 8.75
CA LEU A 18 -11.66 -8.54 7.77
C LEU A 18 -12.70 -9.65 7.97
N LYS A 19 -13.05 -10.31 6.88
CA LYS A 19 -13.87 -11.52 6.94
C LYS A 19 -13.01 -12.71 7.29
N ASP A 20 -13.55 -13.54 8.19
CA ASP A 20 -12.99 -14.85 8.53
C ASP A 20 -14.02 -15.93 8.23
N PRO A 21 -13.60 -17.16 7.94
CA PRO A 21 -14.52 -18.28 7.87
C PRO A 21 -15.29 -18.39 9.16
N CYS A 22 -16.59 -18.54 9.07
CA CYS A 22 -17.45 -18.70 10.23
C CYS A 22 -17.03 -19.95 11.03
N GLU A 23 -16.81 -19.80 12.32
CA GLU A 23 -16.36 -20.89 13.20
C GLU A 23 -17.37 -22.04 13.27
N ASP A 24 -18.69 -21.73 13.22
CA ASP A 24 -19.74 -22.72 13.36
C ASP A 24 -19.95 -23.57 12.11
N CYS A 25 -19.83 -22.99 10.93
CA CYS A 25 -20.03 -23.69 9.66
C CYS A 25 -18.75 -23.88 8.84
N HIS A 26 -17.61 -23.42 9.32
CA HIS A 26 -16.30 -23.54 8.66
C HIS A 26 -16.29 -23.07 7.19
N GLY A 27 -17.01 -21.99 6.93
CA GLY A 27 -17.06 -21.39 5.59
C GLY A 27 -18.16 -21.96 4.66
N THR A 28 -18.90 -22.97 5.08
CA THR A 28 -19.93 -23.60 4.22
C THR A 28 -21.22 -22.79 4.11
N GLY A 29 -21.51 -21.94 5.08
CA GLY A 29 -22.76 -21.19 5.17
C GLY A 29 -23.96 -22.05 5.61
N ALA A 30 -23.80 -23.36 5.72
CA ALA A 30 -24.86 -24.28 6.16
C ALA A 30 -24.89 -24.38 7.68
N LYS A 31 -26.08 -24.65 8.23
CA LYS A 31 -26.27 -24.90 9.66
C LYS A 31 -25.37 -26.06 10.10
N PRO A 32 -24.74 -25.99 11.29
CA PRO A 32 -23.96 -27.10 11.84
C PRO A 32 -24.73 -28.41 11.80
N GLY A 33 -24.10 -29.48 11.30
CA GLY A 33 -24.74 -30.79 11.09
C GLY A 33 -25.43 -30.95 9.73
N THR A 34 -25.51 -29.92 8.90
CA THR A 34 -26.05 -30.00 7.55
C THR A 34 -24.92 -29.64 6.56
N SER A 35 -25.05 -30.08 5.31
CA SER A 35 -24.10 -29.78 4.23
C SER A 35 -24.78 -29.06 3.07
N PRO A 36 -24.07 -28.20 2.35
CA PRO A 36 -24.59 -27.60 1.11
C PRO A 36 -24.86 -28.68 0.06
N GLU A 37 -26.01 -28.60 -0.61
CA GLU A 37 -26.37 -29.49 -1.70
C GLU A 37 -25.86 -28.95 -3.04
N THR A 38 -25.64 -29.85 -4.00
CA THR A 38 -25.29 -29.46 -5.37
C THR A 38 -26.45 -28.71 -6.01
N CYS A 39 -26.17 -27.56 -6.62
CA CYS A 39 -27.18 -26.77 -7.30
C CYS A 39 -27.80 -27.55 -8.48
N PRO A 40 -29.11 -27.84 -8.47
CA PRO A 40 -29.74 -28.64 -9.53
C PRO A 40 -29.74 -27.91 -10.88
N LYS A 41 -29.72 -26.58 -10.91
CA LYS A 41 -29.77 -25.79 -12.15
C LYS A 41 -28.46 -25.82 -12.95
N CYS A 42 -27.32 -25.83 -12.28
CA CYS A 42 -26.01 -25.87 -12.95
C CYS A 42 -25.23 -27.17 -12.71
N GLY A 43 -25.78 -28.12 -11.97
CA GLY A 43 -25.11 -29.39 -11.68
C GLY A 43 -23.77 -29.23 -10.96
N GLY A 44 -23.64 -28.21 -10.10
CA GLY A 44 -22.39 -27.92 -9.37
C GLY A 44 -21.41 -27.03 -10.11
N LYS A 45 -21.64 -26.70 -11.38
CA LYS A 45 -20.69 -25.92 -12.22
C LYS A 45 -20.63 -24.42 -11.87
N GLY A 46 -21.60 -23.88 -11.16
CA GLY A 46 -21.70 -22.46 -10.84
C GLY A 46 -22.07 -21.56 -12.02
N GLN A 47 -22.09 -22.11 -13.23
CA GLN A 47 -22.39 -21.39 -14.48
C GLN A 47 -23.43 -22.15 -15.28
N VAL A 48 -24.21 -21.42 -16.07
CA VAL A 48 -25.16 -21.95 -17.05
C VAL A 48 -24.82 -21.43 -18.43
N VAL A 49 -24.88 -22.31 -19.43
CA VAL A 49 -24.63 -21.95 -20.79
C VAL A 49 -25.97 -21.78 -21.50
N TYR A 50 -26.19 -20.57 -22.00
CA TYR A 50 -27.34 -20.29 -22.89
C TYR A 50 -26.86 -20.32 -24.35
N THR A 51 -27.47 -21.20 -25.10
CA THR A 51 -27.21 -21.29 -26.55
C THR A 51 -28.29 -20.51 -27.28
N SER A 52 -27.90 -19.47 -28.00
CA SER A 52 -28.79 -18.72 -28.86
C SER A 52 -28.41 -18.94 -30.34
N GLN A 53 -29.38 -19.23 -31.17
CA GLN A 53 -29.20 -19.28 -32.63
C GLN A 53 -29.30 -17.86 -33.16
N SER A 54 -28.24 -17.39 -33.81
CA SER A 54 -28.18 -16.15 -34.57
C SER A 54 -28.13 -16.46 -36.05
N PHE A 55 -28.47 -15.49 -36.91
CA PHE A 55 -28.39 -15.61 -38.36
C PHE A 55 -27.01 -16.00 -38.89
N PHE A 56 -25.96 -15.74 -38.08
CA PHE A 56 -24.56 -16.04 -38.37
C PHE A 56 -24.03 -17.29 -37.64
N GLY A 57 -24.89 -18.09 -37.02
CA GLY A 57 -24.49 -19.32 -36.32
C GLY A 57 -24.95 -19.38 -34.86
N THR A 58 -24.50 -20.43 -34.18
CA THR A 58 -24.84 -20.70 -32.79
C THR A 58 -23.86 -19.96 -31.87
N VAL A 59 -24.39 -19.07 -31.04
CA VAL A 59 -23.60 -18.34 -30.01
C VAL A 59 -23.87 -18.96 -28.65
N GLN A 60 -22.82 -19.40 -27.97
CA GLN A 60 -22.89 -19.86 -26.58
C GLN A 60 -22.53 -18.73 -25.64
N ASN A 61 -23.43 -18.39 -24.73
CA ASN A 61 -23.23 -17.36 -23.75
C ASN A 61 -23.19 -18.02 -22.36
N VAL A 62 -22.04 -17.89 -21.67
CA VAL A 62 -21.82 -18.44 -20.33
C VAL A 62 -22.19 -17.36 -19.31
N GLN A 63 -23.15 -17.66 -18.45
CA GLN A 63 -23.59 -16.74 -17.39
C GLN A 63 -23.48 -17.41 -16.02
N THR A 64 -23.26 -16.60 -15.01
CA THR A 64 -23.28 -17.05 -13.62
C THR A 64 -24.65 -17.65 -13.31
N CYS A 65 -24.69 -18.82 -12.68
CA CYS A 65 -25.95 -19.48 -12.34
C CYS A 65 -26.76 -18.61 -11.36
N PRO A 66 -27.96 -18.15 -11.75
CA PRO A 66 -28.76 -17.27 -10.89
C PRO A 66 -29.29 -17.94 -9.63
N ASN A 67 -29.33 -19.28 -9.60
CA ASN A 67 -29.85 -20.03 -8.49
C ASN A 67 -28.84 -20.20 -7.34
N CYS A 68 -27.56 -20.32 -7.64
CA CYS A 68 -26.49 -20.47 -6.64
C CYS A 68 -25.52 -19.29 -6.60
N GLY A 69 -25.72 -18.27 -7.43
CA GLY A 69 -24.83 -17.10 -7.49
C GLY A 69 -23.37 -17.43 -7.83
N GLY A 70 -23.12 -18.52 -8.56
CA GLY A 70 -21.77 -18.93 -8.95
C GLY A 70 -21.12 -19.98 -8.02
N SER A 71 -21.67 -20.25 -6.84
CA SER A 71 -21.06 -21.17 -5.88
C SER A 71 -21.17 -22.65 -6.27
N GLY A 72 -22.06 -23.00 -7.18
CA GLY A 72 -22.39 -24.40 -7.56
C GLY A 72 -23.15 -25.16 -6.48
N LYS A 73 -23.38 -24.58 -5.32
CA LYS A 73 -24.02 -25.21 -4.14
C LYS A 73 -25.19 -24.37 -3.66
N ILE A 74 -26.15 -25.02 -3.01
CA ILE A 74 -27.31 -24.37 -2.38
C ILE A 74 -27.36 -24.78 -0.93
N VAL A 75 -27.57 -23.81 -0.05
CA VAL A 75 -27.75 -24.01 1.38
C VAL A 75 -29.22 -23.93 1.69
N LYS A 76 -29.86 -25.05 2.08
CA LYS A 76 -31.27 -25.09 2.51
C LYS A 76 -31.44 -24.49 3.88
N GLU A 77 -30.66 -24.94 4.85
CA GLU A 77 -30.67 -24.41 6.21
C GLU A 77 -29.44 -23.54 6.43
N LYS A 78 -29.65 -22.23 6.56
CA LYS A 78 -28.59 -21.26 6.74
C LYS A 78 -28.01 -21.33 8.15
N CYS A 79 -26.68 -21.19 8.25
CA CYS A 79 -25.99 -21.03 9.52
C CYS A 79 -26.51 -19.76 10.23
N PRO A 80 -26.99 -19.85 11.49
CA PRO A 80 -27.53 -18.68 12.19
C PRO A 80 -26.48 -17.59 12.47
N LYS A 81 -25.23 -17.97 12.68
CA LYS A 81 -24.13 -17.04 12.99
C LYS A 81 -23.72 -16.18 11.82
N CYS A 82 -23.61 -16.74 10.63
CA CYS A 82 -23.21 -16.02 9.42
C CYS A 82 -24.37 -15.75 8.44
N ALA A 83 -25.60 -16.11 8.79
CA ALA A 83 -26.80 -15.96 7.93
C ALA A 83 -26.64 -16.57 6.53
N GLY A 84 -25.85 -17.62 6.40
CA GLY A 84 -25.63 -18.35 5.15
C GLY A 84 -24.46 -17.83 4.30
N THR A 85 -23.76 -16.78 4.74
CA THR A 85 -22.61 -16.22 3.98
C THR A 85 -21.35 -17.08 4.07
N GLY A 86 -21.22 -17.91 5.11
CA GLY A 86 -20.02 -18.69 5.41
C GLY A 86 -18.92 -17.88 6.11
N TYR A 87 -19.07 -16.56 6.24
CA TYR A 87 -18.05 -15.68 6.80
C TYR A 87 -18.61 -14.76 7.88
N THR A 88 -17.77 -14.43 8.85
CA THR A 88 -18.05 -13.44 9.89
C THR A 88 -17.01 -12.34 9.84
N SER A 89 -17.43 -11.10 10.08
CA SER A 89 -16.49 -9.96 10.12
C SER A 89 -15.86 -9.85 11.51
N SER A 90 -14.54 -9.79 11.56
CA SER A 90 -13.77 -9.57 12.78
C SER A 90 -12.82 -8.39 12.64
N ARG A 91 -12.67 -7.62 13.74
CA ARG A 91 -11.71 -6.53 13.78
C ARG A 91 -10.34 -7.11 14.12
N LYS A 92 -9.35 -6.80 13.29
CA LYS A 92 -7.97 -7.28 13.46
C LYS A 92 -6.97 -6.14 13.37
N LYS A 93 -6.01 -6.17 14.27
CA LYS A 93 -4.85 -5.30 14.22
C LYS A 93 -3.72 -5.99 13.48
N ILE A 94 -3.27 -5.37 12.40
CA ILE A 94 -2.19 -5.89 11.56
C ILE A 94 -1.03 -4.93 11.63
N LYS A 95 0.13 -5.42 12.05
CA LYS A 95 1.38 -4.66 11.97
C LYS A 95 1.91 -4.70 10.55
N VAL A 96 2.20 -3.53 10.03
CA VAL A 96 2.75 -3.32 8.70
C VAL A 96 4.11 -2.67 8.82
N THR A 97 5.13 -3.35 8.35
CA THR A 97 6.48 -2.79 8.27
C THR A 97 6.63 -2.08 6.92
N ILE A 98 6.83 -0.79 6.97
CA ILE A 98 7.04 0.06 5.81
C ILE A 98 8.56 0.19 5.59
N PRO A 99 9.09 -0.26 4.44
CA PRO A 99 10.52 -0.24 4.20
C PRO A 99 11.06 1.19 4.03
N ALA A 100 12.32 1.38 4.42
CA ALA A 100 13.03 2.63 4.20
C ALA A 100 13.15 2.96 2.71
N GLY A 101 12.94 4.21 2.35
CA GLY A 101 13.03 4.68 0.97
C GLY A 101 11.75 4.56 0.15
N ILE A 102 10.64 4.13 0.76
CA ILE A 102 9.35 4.05 0.08
C ILE A 102 8.92 5.40 -0.46
N ASP A 103 8.27 5.42 -1.62
CA ASP A 103 7.76 6.64 -2.22
C ASP A 103 6.25 6.77 -2.08
N ASN A 104 5.76 8.00 -2.30
CA ASN A 104 4.34 8.28 -2.27
C ASN A 104 3.59 7.47 -3.34
N GLY A 105 2.44 6.90 -2.99
CA GLY A 105 1.61 6.07 -3.87
C GLY A 105 2.14 4.65 -4.09
N GLN A 106 3.24 4.24 -3.45
CA GLN A 106 3.70 2.86 -3.50
C GLN A 106 2.91 1.97 -2.54
N SER A 107 2.75 0.70 -2.90
CA SER A 107 2.00 -0.28 -2.10
C SER A 107 2.91 -1.33 -1.49
N VAL A 108 2.67 -1.61 -0.22
CA VAL A 108 3.28 -2.74 0.52
C VAL A 108 2.30 -3.91 0.51
N ARG A 109 2.76 -5.08 0.03
CA ARG A 109 1.97 -6.30 -0.02
C ARG A 109 2.24 -7.17 1.19
N ILE A 110 1.19 -7.49 1.93
CA ILE A 110 1.23 -8.41 3.06
C ILE A 110 0.51 -9.69 2.66
N ARG A 111 1.27 -10.77 2.54
CA ARG A 111 0.75 -12.05 2.07
C ARG A 111 -0.26 -12.64 3.06
N GLU A 112 -1.31 -13.27 2.52
CA GLU A 112 -2.33 -14.01 3.27
C GLU A 112 -3.05 -13.22 4.37
N LYS A 113 -3.00 -11.88 4.30
CA LYS A 113 -3.70 -10.99 5.25
C LYS A 113 -4.94 -10.30 4.64
N GLY A 114 -5.28 -10.65 3.40
CA GLY A 114 -6.48 -10.15 2.72
C GLY A 114 -7.75 -10.92 3.08
N GLU A 115 -8.75 -10.81 2.24
CA GLU A 115 -10.03 -11.53 2.36
C GLU A 115 -9.84 -13.05 2.14
N PRO A 116 -10.69 -13.90 2.75
CA PRO A 116 -10.67 -15.34 2.51
C PRO A 116 -11.01 -15.64 1.04
N GLY A 117 -10.37 -16.68 0.50
CA GLY A 117 -10.64 -17.14 -0.85
C GLY A 117 -12.04 -17.71 -0.99
N VAL A 118 -12.61 -17.64 -2.20
CA VAL A 118 -13.91 -18.20 -2.52
C VAL A 118 -13.84 -19.72 -2.49
N ASN A 119 -14.89 -20.38 -2.00
CA ASN A 119 -15.02 -21.85 -1.93
C ASN A 119 -13.91 -22.57 -1.14
N GLY A 120 -13.38 -21.93 -0.09
CA GLY A 120 -12.33 -22.52 0.74
C GLY A 120 -10.91 -22.39 0.14
N GLY A 121 -10.74 -21.53 -0.83
CA GLY A 121 -9.43 -21.18 -1.38
C GLY A 121 -8.55 -20.45 -0.34
N PRO A 122 -7.25 -20.30 -0.63
CA PRO A 122 -6.33 -19.55 0.24
C PRO A 122 -6.75 -18.09 0.37
N ARG A 123 -6.33 -17.44 1.45
CA ARG A 123 -6.56 -16.00 1.62
C ARG A 123 -5.81 -15.21 0.57
N GLY A 124 -6.40 -14.10 0.16
CA GLY A 124 -5.72 -13.13 -0.69
C GLY A 124 -4.67 -12.33 0.09
N ASP A 125 -3.94 -11.49 -0.61
CA ASP A 125 -2.97 -10.57 -0.03
C ASP A 125 -3.64 -9.25 0.35
N LEU A 126 -3.12 -8.60 1.37
CA LEU A 126 -3.48 -7.23 1.73
C LEU A 126 -2.49 -6.28 1.05
N LEU A 127 -3.01 -5.34 0.27
CA LEU A 127 -2.23 -4.25 -0.31
C LEU A 127 -2.45 -2.99 0.51
N VAL A 128 -1.37 -2.41 1.00
CA VAL A 128 -1.38 -1.18 1.80
C VAL A 128 -0.72 -0.09 0.97
N GLU A 129 -1.48 0.86 0.48
CA GLU A 129 -0.98 2.02 -0.22
C GLU A 129 -0.44 3.04 0.78
N VAL A 130 0.77 3.53 0.51
CA VAL A 130 1.47 4.47 1.39
C VAL A 130 1.36 5.88 0.82
N ASN A 131 0.76 6.78 1.61
CA ASN A 131 0.69 8.20 1.32
C ASN A 131 1.69 8.95 2.20
N VAL A 132 2.65 9.63 1.57
CA VAL A 132 3.67 10.41 2.26
C VAL A 132 3.24 11.87 2.35
N SER A 133 3.21 12.42 3.56
CA SER A 133 2.88 13.82 3.80
C SER A 133 3.97 14.74 3.23
N ARG A 134 3.56 15.88 2.71
CA ARG A 134 4.51 16.91 2.25
C ARG A 134 5.29 17.46 3.44
N HIS A 135 6.61 17.60 3.26
CA HIS A 135 7.48 18.23 4.25
C HIS A 135 7.64 19.73 3.93
N PRO A 136 7.67 20.63 4.94
CA PRO A 136 7.76 22.07 4.71
C PRO A 136 9.10 22.51 4.10
N ILE A 137 10.19 21.78 4.36
CA ILE A 137 11.55 22.14 3.95
C ILE A 137 12.04 21.22 2.83
N PHE A 138 11.77 19.91 2.92
CA PHE A 138 12.33 18.91 2.03
C PHE A 138 11.37 18.57 0.89
N GLN A 139 11.94 18.52 -0.31
CA GLN A 139 11.27 18.01 -1.51
C GLN A 139 12.04 16.79 -1.98
N ARG A 140 11.32 15.70 -2.27
CA ARG A 140 11.91 14.48 -2.80
C ARG A 140 11.76 14.41 -4.31
N GLN A 141 12.83 13.99 -4.97
CA GLN A 141 12.82 13.60 -6.37
C GLN A 141 13.65 12.32 -6.50
N ASP A 142 12.98 11.20 -6.72
CA ASP A 142 13.56 9.85 -6.70
C ASP A 142 14.29 9.56 -5.36
N MET A 143 15.59 9.36 -5.40
CA MET A 143 16.43 9.17 -4.21
C MET A 143 17.06 10.46 -3.69
N HIS A 144 16.87 11.58 -4.38
CA HIS A 144 17.47 12.85 -4.01
C HIS A 144 16.50 13.72 -3.20
N ILE A 145 17.07 14.50 -2.30
CA ILE A 145 16.34 15.49 -1.50
C ILE A 145 16.78 16.87 -1.97
N PHE A 146 15.83 17.78 -2.05
CA PHE A 146 16.05 19.17 -2.38
C PHE A 146 15.54 20.06 -1.26
N SER A 147 16.32 21.06 -0.88
CA SER A 147 15.90 22.08 0.07
C SER A 147 16.50 23.44 -0.27
N THR A 148 15.96 24.50 0.33
CA THR A 148 16.46 25.85 0.21
C THR A 148 16.85 26.34 1.59
N VAL A 149 18.05 26.90 1.71
CA VAL A 149 18.55 27.48 2.95
C VAL A 149 18.92 28.94 2.72
N ALA A 150 18.36 29.79 3.57
CA ALA A 150 18.70 31.21 3.59
C ALA A 150 20.04 31.46 4.29
N ILE A 151 20.90 32.25 3.67
CA ILE A 151 22.15 32.71 4.24
C ILE A 151 22.19 34.23 4.25
N SER A 152 22.86 34.83 5.24
CA SER A 152 23.02 36.26 5.30
C SER A 152 24.00 36.77 4.23
N PHE A 153 23.85 38.02 3.82
CA PHE A 153 24.75 38.67 2.88
C PHE A 153 26.21 38.66 3.40
N ALA A 154 26.40 38.85 4.71
CA ALA A 154 27.73 38.79 5.31
C ALA A 154 28.41 37.42 5.13
N VAL A 155 27.70 36.33 5.37
CA VAL A 155 28.21 34.96 5.18
C VAL A 155 28.46 34.68 3.69
N ALA A 156 27.61 35.16 2.80
CA ALA A 156 27.81 34.99 1.36
C ALA A 156 29.07 35.72 0.87
N THR A 157 29.38 36.90 1.41
CA THR A 157 30.51 37.74 1.01
C THR A 157 31.82 37.32 1.64
N LEU A 158 31.82 37.10 2.95
CA LEU A 158 33.04 36.84 3.73
C LEU A 158 33.33 35.34 3.91
N GLY A 159 32.34 34.50 3.63
CA GLY A 159 32.36 33.09 3.98
C GLY A 159 31.95 32.88 5.42
N GLY A 160 31.79 31.64 5.80
CA GLY A 160 31.44 31.26 7.16
C GLY A 160 30.66 29.92 7.21
N ASP A 161 30.43 29.47 8.41
CA ASP A 161 29.73 28.20 8.63
C ASP A 161 28.22 28.39 8.76
N VAL A 162 27.48 27.56 8.06
CA VAL A 162 26.00 27.54 8.07
C VAL A 162 25.52 26.16 8.44
N LYS A 163 24.55 26.12 9.34
CA LYS A 163 23.83 24.86 9.64
C LYS A 163 22.80 24.59 8.55
N ILE A 164 22.93 23.45 7.92
CA ILE A 164 22.00 22.97 6.91
C ILE A 164 21.19 21.83 7.51
N PRO A 165 19.87 21.96 7.63
CA PRO A 165 19.02 20.87 8.09
C PRO A 165 19.03 19.74 7.07
N THR A 166 19.22 18.52 7.52
CA THR A 166 19.10 17.31 6.71
C THR A 166 18.17 16.31 7.41
N VAL A 167 17.74 15.29 6.70
CA VAL A 167 16.93 14.21 7.29
C VAL A 167 17.65 13.44 8.40
N ASP A 168 18.99 13.46 8.41
CA ASP A 168 19.80 12.81 9.45
C ASP A 168 20.18 13.77 10.59
N GLY A 169 19.65 15.00 10.61
CA GLY A 169 20.01 16.09 11.50
C GLY A 169 20.80 17.19 10.81
N ASP A 170 21.22 18.18 11.57
CA ASP A 170 21.94 19.36 11.05
C ASP A 170 23.37 19.02 10.63
N VAL A 171 23.77 19.53 9.47
CA VAL A 171 25.15 19.44 8.96
C VAL A 171 25.75 20.85 8.91
N LEU A 172 26.95 21.01 9.44
CA LEU A 172 27.70 22.25 9.31
C LEU A 172 28.37 22.29 7.94
N TYR A 173 28.08 23.34 7.17
CA TYR A 173 28.66 23.57 5.85
C TYR A 173 29.38 24.90 5.80
N THR A 174 30.66 24.89 5.38
CA THR A 174 31.47 26.10 5.21
C THR A 174 31.22 26.72 3.84
N VAL A 175 30.55 27.87 3.84
CA VAL A 175 30.26 28.68 2.64
C VAL A 175 31.54 29.42 2.26
N LYS A 176 31.88 29.36 0.98
CA LYS A 176 33.07 30.07 0.45
C LYS A 176 32.77 31.57 0.30
N PRO A 177 33.77 32.45 0.51
CA PRO A 177 33.62 33.87 0.21
C PRO A 177 33.21 34.11 -1.24
N GLY A 178 32.29 35.06 -1.45
CA GLY A 178 31.79 35.42 -2.75
C GLY A 178 30.79 34.44 -3.35
N THR A 179 30.12 33.62 -2.49
CA THR A 179 29.08 32.72 -2.91
C THR A 179 27.85 33.49 -3.41
N LYS A 180 27.40 33.16 -4.62
CA LYS A 180 26.22 33.78 -5.26
C LYS A 180 24.92 33.16 -4.75
N THR A 181 23.85 33.94 -4.84
CA THR A 181 22.48 33.38 -4.61
C THR A 181 22.21 32.26 -5.61
N ASP A 182 21.33 31.33 -5.25
CA ASP A 182 20.97 30.12 -6.01
C ASP A 182 22.13 29.14 -6.25
N THR A 183 23.21 29.29 -5.48
CA THR A 183 24.31 28.32 -5.50
C THR A 183 23.81 26.99 -4.95
N LYS A 184 23.98 25.91 -5.72
CA LYS A 184 23.59 24.55 -5.33
C LYS A 184 24.76 23.83 -4.67
N VAL A 185 24.52 23.33 -3.47
CA VAL A 185 25.47 22.53 -2.69
C VAL A 185 24.99 21.09 -2.67
N ARG A 186 25.86 20.14 -2.91
CA ARG A 186 25.57 18.72 -2.87
C ARG A 186 26.12 18.12 -1.59
N LEU A 187 25.23 17.59 -0.75
CA LEU A 187 25.58 16.81 0.43
C LEU A 187 25.47 15.31 0.06
N LYS A 188 26.61 14.68 -0.18
CA LYS A 188 26.70 13.31 -0.66
C LYS A 188 26.15 12.32 0.36
N GLY A 189 25.30 11.38 -0.08
CA GLY A 189 24.75 10.33 0.75
C GLY A 189 23.71 10.80 1.80
N LYS A 190 23.23 12.06 1.72
CA LYS A 190 22.22 12.63 2.62
C LYS A 190 20.81 12.62 2.01
N GLY A 191 20.61 11.84 0.96
CA GLY A 191 19.31 11.61 0.32
C GLY A 191 18.56 10.43 0.91
N VAL A 192 17.60 9.94 0.15
CA VAL A 192 16.73 8.80 0.50
C VAL A 192 17.44 7.48 0.17
N PRO A 193 17.36 6.45 1.01
CA PRO A 193 17.91 5.13 0.70
C PRO A 193 17.12 4.43 -0.41
N SER A 194 17.78 3.55 -1.13
CA SER A 194 17.14 2.72 -2.14
C SER A 194 16.34 1.58 -1.47
N LEU A 195 15.11 1.32 -1.94
CA LEU A 195 14.30 0.19 -1.50
C LEU A 195 14.97 -1.17 -1.70
N ARG A 196 15.84 -1.30 -2.72
CA ARG A 196 16.52 -2.56 -3.03
C ARG A 196 17.78 -2.77 -2.21
N ASN A 197 18.47 -1.69 -1.87
CA ASN A 197 19.70 -1.72 -1.10
C ASN A 197 19.81 -0.46 -0.23
N THR A 198 19.51 -0.60 1.04
CA THR A 198 19.50 0.49 2.01
C THR A 198 20.87 1.14 2.24
N GLN A 199 21.96 0.46 1.85
CA GLN A 199 23.31 1.02 1.89
C GLN A 199 23.57 2.07 0.80
N VAL A 200 22.75 2.04 -0.27
CA VAL A 200 22.83 3.03 -1.34
C VAL A 200 21.83 4.13 -1.06
N ARG A 201 22.34 5.34 -0.87
CA ARG A 201 21.53 6.54 -0.64
C ARG A 201 21.77 7.55 -1.73
N GLY A 202 20.74 8.32 -2.06
CA GLY A 202 20.85 9.50 -2.90
C GLY A 202 21.58 10.64 -2.18
N ASP A 203 21.58 11.80 -2.80
CA ASP A 203 22.22 13.00 -2.29
C ASP A 203 21.18 14.05 -1.90
N HIS A 204 21.58 14.98 -1.03
CA HIS A 204 20.76 16.14 -0.72
C HIS A 204 21.34 17.37 -1.44
N TYR A 205 20.54 18.00 -2.27
CA TYR A 205 20.88 19.23 -2.99
C TYR A 205 20.25 20.42 -2.27
N VAL A 206 21.09 21.30 -1.80
CA VAL A 206 20.70 22.49 -1.06
C VAL A 206 20.92 23.72 -1.92
N THR A 207 19.89 24.51 -2.11
CA THR A 207 20.02 25.82 -2.78
C THR A 207 20.23 26.91 -1.73
N LEU A 208 21.34 27.60 -1.80
CA LEU A 208 21.66 28.72 -0.93
C LEU A 208 21.04 30.00 -1.48
N VAL A 209 20.19 30.67 -0.69
CA VAL A 209 19.52 31.91 -1.08
C VAL A 209 19.97 33.01 -0.14
N ILE A 210 20.45 34.12 -0.68
CA ILE A 210 20.89 35.28 0.12
C ILE A 210 19.65 36.06 0.52
N GLN A 211 19.49 36.23 1.84
CA GLN A 211 18.50 37.14 2.42
C GLN A 211 19.19 38.40 2.95
N THR A 212 18.60 39.53 2.61
CA THR A 212 18.96 40.85 3.10
C THR A 212 18.07 41.27 4.28
#